data_1b3f054aea95e99681ec80e572a99726
#
_entry.id   1b3f054aea95e99681ec80e572a99726
#
_cell.length_a   1.000
_cell.length_b   1.000
_cell.length_c   1.000
_cell.angle_alpha   90.00
_cell.angle_beta   90.00
_cell.angle_gamma   90.00
#
_symmetry.space_group_name_H-M   'P 1'
#
loop_
_entity.id
_entity.type
_entity.pdbx_description
1 polymer ?
#
loop_
_entity_poly.entity_id
_entity_poly.type
_entity_poly.pdbx_seq_one_letter_code
_entity_poly.pdbx_strand_id
1 'polypeptide(L)'
;MSKVRVRTADQPLRRLLVPAAVLSLGAAFVVGATSVNAQDSIDGTWTVDTSIGDIDEGSSTFVGFRINEVLDPGGDVTAVGRTPNVSGQVDVAGTVIESFAIEADLTTLSTDNQFRNGAIGRTLGVDQFPTATFVSTESVDIGELPPEGEVFAVSVPGTLTIKDVSRDVVVDLEAGRGGDTVVVVGTWPIEFADWDIEMPSAPIVVSVEDNGVLEWQVFFTNAGDMAEDDMAEDDMAEDEASEG
;
A
#
# COMPACT_ATOMS: atom_id res chain seq x y z
N MET A 1 -7.35 -47.30 -7.40
CA MET A 1 -7.72 -46.26 -8.37
C MET A 1 -8.94 -45.52 -7.84
N SER A 2 -8.73 -44.47 -7.07
CA SER A 2 -9.82 -43.66 -6.48
C SER A 2 -9.82 -42.31 -7.17
N LYS A 3 -10.94 -42.00 -7.84
CA LYS A 3 -11.11 -40.71 -8.56
C LYS A 3 -11.54 -39.65 -7.56
N VAL A 4 -10.68 -38.69 -7.30
CA VAL A 4 -11.02 -37.45 -6.58
C VAL A 4 -11.86 -36.58 -7.50
N ARG A 5 -13.09 -36.27 -7.11
CA ARG A 5 -13.97 -35.29 -7.73
C ARG A 5 -13.64 -33.92 -7.17
N VAL A 6 -13.09 -33.06 -8.01
CA VAL A 6 -13.00 -31.62 -7.73
C VAL A 6 -14.41 -31.03 -7.87
N ARG A 7 -14.95 -30.48 -6.77
CA ARG A 7 -16.15 -29.66 -6.78
C ARG A 7 -15.72 -28.22 -7.08
N THR A 8 -16.03 -27.76 -8.26
CA THR A 8 -16.07 -26.33 -8.60
C THR A 8 -17.24 -25.70 -7.84
N ALA A 9 -16.94 -24.88 -6.86
CA ALA A 9 -17.93 -24.01 -6.23
C ALA A 9 -18.07 -22.76 -7.10
N ASP A 10 -19.13 -22.74 -7.89
CA ASP A 10 -19.58 -21.60 -8.68
C ASP A 10 -20.30 -20.64 -7.70
N GLN A 11 -19.57 -19.68 -7.15
CA GLN A 11 -20.16 -18.56 -6.41
C GLN A 11 -20.14 -17.32 -7.31
N PRO A 12 -21.27 -16.69 -7.58
CA PRO A 12 -21.28 -15.45 -8.31
C PRO A 12 -20.71 -14.35 -7.42
N LEU A 13 -19.52 -13.86 -7.76
CA LEU A 13 -18.92 -12.65 -7.21
C LEU A 13 -19.92 -11.50 -7.33
N ARG A 14 -20.57 -11.15 -6.23
CA ARG A 14 -21.23 -9.85 -6.11
C ARG A 14 -20.14 -8.79 -6.17
N ARG A 15 -19.98 -8.18 -7.34
CA ARG A 15 -19.18 -6.96 -7.51
C ARG A 15 -19.78 -5.89 -6.61
N LEU A 16 -19.20 -5.70 -5.43
CA LEU A 16 -19.37 -4.46 -4.68
C LEU A 16 -18.67 -3.37 -5.51
N LEU A 17 -19.48 -2.55 -6.14
CA LEU A 17 -19.04 -1.29 -6.74
C LEU A 17 -18.64 -0.37 -5.58
N VAL A 18 -17.37 -0.39 -5.22
CA VAL A 18 -16.76 0.68 -4.44
C VAL A 18 -16.68 1.88 -5.37
N PRO A 19 -17.24 3.06 -5.02
CA PRO A 19 -17.06 4.24 -5.86
C PRO A 19 -15.57 4.57 -5.87
N ALA A 20 -14.94 4.38 -7.04
CA ALA A 20 -13.61 4.88 -7.31
C ALA A 20 -13.67 6.41 -7.11
N ALA A 21 -12.96 6.90 -6.12
CA ALA A 21 -12.65 8.31 -6.01
C ALA A 21 -11.72 8.63 -7.20
N VAL A 22 -12.31 9.14 -8.27
CA VAL A 22 -11.56 9.62 -9.43
C VAL A 22 -10.75 10.82 -8.97
N LEU A 23 -9.47 10.62 -8.73
CA LEU A 23 -8.51 11.70 -8.56
C LEU A 23 -8.36 12.38 -9.93
N SER A 24 -9.06 13.49 -10.15
CA SER A 24 -8.83 14.36 -11.30
C SER A 24 -7.58 15.19 -11.04
N LEU A 25 -6.42 14.66 -11.36
CA LEU A 25 -5.17 15.42 -11.43
C LEU A 25 -5.16 16.18 -12.77
N GLY A 26 -5.76 17.38 -12.77
CA GLY A 26 -5.70 18.30 -13.88
C GLY A 26 -4.41 19.13 -13.84
N ALA A 27 -3.32 18.61 -14.35
CA ALA A 27 -2.13 19.41 -14.69
C ALA A 27 -2.04 19.51 -16.21
N ALA A 28 -2.23 20.74 -16.71
CA ALA A 28 -2.00 21.04 -18.12
C ALA A 28 -0.50 21.08 -18.40
N PHE A 29 0.05 20.07 -19.07
CA PHE A 29 1.42 20.08 -19.56
C PHE A 29 1.49 20.62 -20.97
N VAL A 30 2.34 21.64 -21.15
CA VAL A 30 2.76 22.16 -22.45
C VAL A 30 3.78 21.21 -23.04
N VAL A 31 3.43 20.53 -24.14
CA VAL A 31 4.31 19.60 -24.85
C VAL A 31 5.33 20.39 -25.66
N GLY A 32 6.59 20.37 -25.23
CA GLY A 32 7.74 20.67 -26.06
C GLY A 32 8.30 19.38 -26.63
N ALA A 33 8.14 19.16 -27.95
CA ALA A 33 8.66 17.98 -28.62
C ALA A 33 10.19 18.03 -28.72
N THR A 34 10.90 17.16 -28.02
CA THR A 34 12.25 16.72 -28.41
C THR A 34 12.28 15.20 -28.30
N SER A 35 12.34 14.57 -29.46
CA SER A 35 12.49 13.13 -29.62
C SER A 35 13.87 12.67 -29.15
N VAL A 36 13.92 11.92 -28.06
CA VAL A 36 14.92 10.86 -27.84
C VAL A 36 14.15 9.69 -27.23
N ASN A 37 14.16 8.53 -27.94
CA ASN A 37 13.73 7.26 -27.39
C ASN A 37 14.70 6.83 -26.28
N ALA A 38 14.57 7.39 -25.09
CA ALA A 38 14.86 6.65 -23.88
C ALA A 38 13.52 5.92 -23.59
N GLN A 39 13.47 4.62 -23.71
CA GLN A 39 12.42 3.86 -23.04
C GLN A 39 12.54 4.28 -21.58
N ASP A 40 11.49 4.88 -21.05
CA ASP A 40 11.38 5.21 -19.63
C ASP A 40 11.53 3.89 -18.87
N SER A 41 12.76 3.55 -18.49
CA SER A 41 13.06 2.36 -17.70
C SER A 41 12.54 2.64 -16.29
N ILE A 42 11.82 1.65 -15.73
CA ILE A 42 11.46 1.65 -14.31
C ILE A 42 12.39 0.73 -13.52
N ASP A 43 13.52 0.34 -14.13
CA ASP A 43 14.49 -0.56 -13.48
C ASP A 43 15.05 0.07 -12.22
N GLY A 44 15.29 -0.79 -11.24
CA GLY A 44 15.90 -0.40 -9.98
C GLY A 44 15.02 -0.63 -8.76
N THR A 45 15.45 -0.06 -7.65
CA THR A 45 14.76 -0.18 -6.37
C THR A 45 13.91 1.06 -6.10
N TRP A 46 12.63 0.83 -5.94
CA TRP A 46 11.65 1.84 -5.56
C TRP A 46 11.37 1.72 -4.06
N THR A 47 11.59 2.80 -3.32
CA THR A 47 11.45 2.83 -1.86
C THR A 47 10.17 3.56 -1.46
N VAL A 48 9.53 3.09 -0.40
CA VAL A 48 8.33 3.76 0.15
C VAL A 48 8.67 5.20 0.55
N ASP A 49 7.85 6.12 0.05
CA ASP A 49 7.92 7.54 0.38
C ASP A 49 6.71 7.94 1.23
N THR A 50 6.97 8.34 2.46
CA THR A 50 5.96 8.82 3.41
C THR A 50 5.84 10.34 3.45
N SER A 51 6.65 11.07 2.66
CA SER A 51 6.64 12.53 2.58
C SER A 51 5.58 13.07 1.63
N ILE A 52 5.03 12.21 0.76
CA ILE A 52 4.04 12.58 -0.25
C ILE A 52 2.66 12.65 0.37
N GLY A 53 1.97 13.77 0.15
CA GLY A 53 0.57 13.98 0.51
C GLY A 53 0.35 14.25 2.00
N ASP A 54 -0.92 14.13 2.44
CA ASP A 54 -1.35 14.39 3.80
C ASP A 54 -2.29 13.27 4.27
N ILE A 55 -2.03 12.72 5.46
CA ILE A 55 -2.81 11.62 6.02
C ILE A 55 -4.25 12.04 6.36
N ASP A 56 -4.45 13.28 6.82
CA ASP A 56 -5.77 13.80 7.18
C ASP A 56 -6.63 14.04 5.94
N GLU A 57 -6.00 14.31 4.79
CA GLU A 57 -6.66 14.41 3.50
C GLU A 57 -6.82 13.05 2.80
N GLY A 58 -6.20 12.00 3.34
CA GLY A 58 -6.18 10.65 2.76
C GLY A 58 -5.39 10.56 1.45
N SER A 59 -4.48 11.50 1.21
CA SER A 59 -3.66 11.60 0.00
C SER A 59 -2.23 11.09 0.17
N SER A 60 -1.84 10.64 1.39
CA SER A 60 -0.49 10.16 1.70
C SER A 60 -0.38 8.64 1.68
N THR A 61 0.85 8.14 1.91
CA THR A 61 1.11 6.74 2.22
C THR A 61 0.39 6.32 3.50
N PHE A 62 -0.33 5.22 3.46
CA PHE A 62 -0.89 4.54 4.63
C PHE A 62 -1.14 3.06 4.37
N VAL A 63 -1.19 2.29 5.45
CA VAL A 63 -1.80 0.96 5.54
C VAL A 63 -2.86 1.00 6.63
N GLY A 64 -3.98 0.32 6.44
CA GLY A 64 -5.09 0.40 7.40
C GLY A 64 -6.13 -0.68 7.21
N PHE A 65 -7.26 -0.46 7.88
CA PHE A 65 -8.40 -1.38 7.86
C PHE A 65 -9.73 -0.65 7.92
N ARG A 66 -10.78 -1.36 7.52
CA ARG A 66 -12.19 -1.03 7.75
C ARG A 66 -12.89 -2.22 8.38
N ILE A 67 -13.67 -1.96 9.44
CA ILE A 67 -14.44 -2.97 10.18
C ILE A 67 -15.81 -2.39 10.48
N ASN A 68 -16.88 -3.16 10.28
CA ASN A 68 -18.21 -2.75 10.67
C ASN A 68 -18.48 -3.12 12.13
N GLU A 69 -19.09 -2.19 12.85
CA GLU A 69 -19.49 -2.37 14.24
C GLU A 69 -20.86 -1.74 14.51
N VAL A 70 -21.53 -2.21 15.54
CA VAL A 70 -22.80 -1.64 16.04
C VAL A 70 -22.57 -1.06 17.42
N LEU A 71 -22.88 0.21 17.61
CA LEU A 71 -22.70 0.94 18.86
C LEU A 71 -24.05 1.27 19.54
N ASP A 72 -24.06 1.36 20.88
CA ASP A 72 -25.20 1.84 21.66
C ASP A 72 -24.77 3.01 22.59
N PRO A 73 -25.30 4.22 22.37
CA PRO A 73 -26.07 4.67 21.22
C PRO A 73 -25.19 4.93 20.01
N GLY A 74 -25.70 4.72 18.81
CA GLY A 74 -24.95 5.06 17.59
C GLY A 74 -25.40 4.28 16.35
N GLY A 75 -25.80 3.02 16.54
CA GLY A 75 -26.18 2.12 15.42
C GLY A 75 -24.97 1.62 14.64
N ASP A 76 -25.18 1.32 13.36
CA ASP A 76 -24.19 0.78 12.47
C ASP A 76 -23.15 1.85 12.09
N VAL A 77 -21.87 1.54 12.31
CA VAL A 77 -20.73 2.40 11.95
C VAL A 77 -19.62 1.56 11.33
N THR A 78 -18.78 2.20 10.52
CA THR A 78 -17.56 1.60 10.02
C THR A 78 -16.36 2.23 10.73
N ALA A 79 -15.64 1.45 11.53
CA ALA A 79 -14.37 1.85 12.10
C ALA A 79 -13.29 1.82 11.02
N VAL A 80 -12.56 2.93 10.89
CA VAL A 80 -11.41 3.05 9.98
C VAL A 80 -10.18 3.34 10.82
N GLY A 81 -9.13 2.53 10.64
CA GLY A 81 -7.83 2.74 11.28
C GLY A 81 -6.72 2.75 10.25
N ARG A 82 -5.76 3.68 10.41
CA ARG A 82 -4.63 3.84 9.48
C ARG A 82 -3.34 4.12 10.23
N THR A 83 -2.23 3.63 9.69
CA THR A 83 -0.88 4.06 10.05
C THR A 83 -0.20 4.68 8.84
N PRO A 84 0.40 5.87 8.97
CA PRO A 84 1.25 6.47 7.93
C PRO A 84 2.68 5.93 7.97
N ASN A 85 3.08 5.27 9.06
CA ASN A 85 4.42 4.75 9.23
C ASN A 85 4.56 3.40 8.51
N VAL A 86 4.86 3.50 7.24
CA VAL A 86 5.04 2.38 6.32
C VAL A 86 6.44 2.46 5.75
N SER A 87 7.13 1.33 5.67
CA SER A 87 8.42 1.19 5.01
C SER A 87 8.41 0.01 4.05
N GLY A 88 9.37 -0.03 3.14
CA GLY A 88 9.48 -1.14 2.20
C GLY A 88 10.04 -0.72 0.87
N GLN A 89 10.11 -1.69 -0.04
CA GLN A 89 10.66 -1.49 -1.37
C GLN A 89 10.06 -2.45 -2.39
N VAL A 90 10.23 -2.06 -3.65
CA VAL A 90 9.94 -2.87 -4.84
C VAL A 90 11.18 -2.86 -5.72
N ASP A 91 11.70 -4.04 -6.09
CA ASP A 91 12.77 -4.17 -7.05
C ASP A 91 12.18 -4.54 -8.41
N VAL A 92 12.53 -3.79 -9.44
CA VAL A 92 12.00 -3.96 -10.80
C VAL A 92 13.13 -4.10 -11.80
N ALA A 93 12.98 -5.07 -12.73
CA ALA A 93 13.87 -5.25 -13.85
C ALA A 93 13.06 -5.48 -15.14
N GLY A 94 13.11 -4.52 -16.06
CA GLY A 94 12.28 -4.51 -17.27
C GLY A 94 10.78 -4.47 -16.93
N THR A 95 10.08 -5.55 -17.26
CA THR A 95 8.66 -5.73 -16.92
C THR A 95 8.43 -6.64 -15.72
N VAL A 96 9.48 -7.02 -15.00
CA VAL A 96 9.41 -7.98 -13.90
C VAL A 96 9.55 -7.25 -12.57
N ILE A 97 8.56 -7.39 -11.70
CA ILE A 97 8.66 -7.10 -10.28
C ILE A 97 9.42 -8.28 -9.66
N GLU A 98 10.70 -8.09 -9.34
CA GLU A 98 11.56 -9.15 -8.80
C GLU A 98 11.27 -9.41 -7.33
N SER A 99 11.00 -8.34 -6.57
CA SER A 99 10.61 -8.41 -5.17
C SER A 99 9.66 -7.28 -4.81
N PHE A 100 8.81 -7.53 -3.81
CA PHE A 100 7.91 -6.54 -3.22
C PHE A 100 7.82 -6.82 -1.72
N ALA A 101 8.21 -5.85 -0.89
CA ALA A 101 8.16 -5.99 0.56
C ALA A 101 7.67 -4.70 1.22
N ILE A 102 6.68 -4.84 2.10
CA ILE A 102 6.10 -3.74 2.89
C ILE A 102 6.06 -4.13 4.35
N GLU A 103 6.39 -3.18 5.20
CA GLU A 103 6.20 -3.23 6.65
C GLU A 103 5.39 -2.03 7.12
N ALA A 104 4.36 -2.28 7.93
CA ALA A 104 3.53 -1.26 8.55
C ALA A 104 3.73 -1.26 10.07
N ASP A 105 4.04 -0.11 10.66
CA ASP A 105 4.15 0.08 12.11
C ASP A 105 2.76 0.17 12.73
N LEU A 106 2.36 -0.89 13.44
CA LEU A 106 1.07 -1.00 14.11
C LEU A 106 0.99 -0.16 15.40
N THR A 107 2.12 0.27 15.96
CA THR A 107 2.15 1.09 17.17
C THR A 107 1.60 2.49 16.94
N THR A 108 1.61 2.93 15.69
CA THR A 108 1.10 4.24 15.25
C THR A 108 -0.28 4.17 14.58
N LEU A 109 -0.87 2.96 14.54
CA LEU A 109 -2.20 2.75 13.99
C LEU A 109 -3.24 3.54 14.80
N SER A 110 -3.97 4.41 14.13
CA SER A 110 -4.94 5.30 14.76
C SER A 110 -6.28 5.33 14.03
N THR A 111 -7.33 5.62 14.81
CA THR A 111 -8.69 5.84 14.35
C THR A 111 -9.17 7.21 14.84
N ASP A 112 -10.39 7.59 14.52
CA ASP A 112 -11.08 8.76 15.04
C ASP A 112 -11.37 8.73 16.56
N ASN A 113 -11.08 7.59 17.23
CA ASN A 113 -11.42 7.37 18.65
C ASN A 113 -10.24 6.76 19.44
N GLN A 114 -9.73 7.51 20.43
CA GLN A 114 -8.60 7.07 21.25
C GLN A 114 -8.88 5.81 22.09
N PHE A 115 -10.13 5.59 22.52
CA PHE A 115 -10.49 4.37 23.25
C PHE A 115 -10.43 3.15 22.33
N ARG A 116 -10.85 3.34 21.07
CA ARG A 116 -10.75 2.31 20.03
C ARG A 116 -9.27 2.00 19.73
N ASN A 117 -8.42 3.02 19.63
CA ASN A 117 -6.97 2.83 19.40
C ASN A 117 -6.34 1.95 20.49
N GLY A 118 -6.64 2.22 21.76
CA GLY A 118 -6.16 1.39 22.86
C GLY A 118 -6.72 -0.04 22.86
N ALA A 119 -7.95 -0.26 22.39
CA ALA A 119 -8.51 -1.59 22.24
C ALA A 119 -7.82 -2.37 21.12
N ILE A 120 -7.65 -1.74 19.96
CA ILE A 120 -6.97 -2.31 18.80
C ILE A 120 -5.53 -2.69 19.13
N GLY A 121 -4.77 -1.77 19.77
CA GLY A 121 -3.39 -2.04 20.18
C GLY A 121 -3.26 -3.27 21.08
N ARG A 122 -4.19 -3.46 22.03
CA ARG A 122 -4.22 -4.68 22.88
C ARG A 122 -4.60 -5.92 22.09
N THR A 123 -5.59 -5.82 21.18
CA THR A 123 -6.06 -6.93 20.34
C THR A 123 -4.95 -7.43 19.41
N LEU A 124 -4.23 -6.51 18.78
CA LEU A 124 -3.08 -6.82 17.93
C LEU A 124 -1.82 -7.18 18.73
N GLY A 125 -1.78 -6.83 20.04
CA GLY A 125 -0.61 -7.07 20.87
C GLY A 125 0.61 -6.28 20.40
N VAL A 126 0.42 -4.99 20.05
CA VAL A 126 1.46 -4.17 19.42
C VAL A 126 2.72 -4.00 20.25
N ASP A 127 2.65 -4.16 21.58
CA ASP A 127 3.84 -4.18 22.45
C ASP A 127 4.76 -5.37 22.18
N GLN A 128 4.22 -6.48 21.66
CA GLN A 128 4.95 -7.69 21.32
C GLN A 128 5.11 -7.86 19.81
N PHE A 129 4.13 -7.44 19.04
CA PHE A 129 4.05 -7.55 17.59
C PHE A 129 3.85 -6.15 17.00
N PRO A 130 4.89 -5.32 16.96
CA PRO A 130 4.77 -3.91 16.58
C PRO A 130 4.51 -3.69 15.10
N THR A 131 4.73 -4.70 14.25
CA THR A 131 4.62 -4.55 12.81
C THR A 131 3.73 -5.62 12.17
N ALA A 132 3.16 -5.27 11.01
CA ALA A 132 2.62 -6.23 10.05
C ALA A 132 3.43 -6.15 8.77
N THR A 133 3.64 -7.29 8.10
CA THR A 133 4.48 -7.35 6.90
C THR A 133 3.80 -8.09 5.76
N PHE A 134 4.05 -7.65 4.53
CA PHE A 134 3.77 -8.41 3.32
C PHE A 134 5.06 -8.55 2.52
N VAL A 135 5.39 -9.77 2.11
CA VAL A 135 6.59 -10.05 1.30
C VAL A 135 6.18 -10.96 0.13
N SER A 136 6.48 -10.55 -1.09
CA SER A 136 6.22 -11.38 -2.28
C SER A 136 7.00 -12.69 -2.20
N THR A 137 6.36 -13.79 -2.62
CA THR A 137 6.97 -15.13 -2.62
C THR A 137 7.57 -15.52 -3.96
N GLU A 138 7.22 -14.80 -5.00
CA GLU A 138 7.73 -15.02 -6.36
C GLU A 138 7.75 -13.69 -7.13
N SER A 139 8.53 -13.64 -8.21
CA SER A 139 8.55 -12.51 -9.12
C SER A 139 7.29 -12.48 -9.98
N VAL A 140 6.86 -11.28 -10.38
CA VAL A 140 5.66 -11.06 -11.19
C VAL A 140 6.02 -10.31 -12.46
N ASP A 141 5.79 -10.94 -13.62
CA ASP A 141 5.94 -10.28 -14.91
C ASP A 141 4.64 -9.56 -15.28
N ILE A 142 4.67 -8.24 -15.39
CA ILE A 142 3.53 -7.41 -15.80
C ILE A 142 3.33 -7.39 -17.33
N GLY A 143 4.25 -7.99 -18.07
CA GLY A 143 4.19 -8.19 -19.52
C GLY A 143 4.52 -6.94 -20.33
N GLU A 144 3.88 -5.84 -20.09
CA GLU A 144 4.08 -4.56 -20.78
C GLU A 144 4.01 -3.42 -19.78
N LEU A 145 4.96 -2.49 -19.86
CA LEU A 145 4.94 -1.31 -19.00
C LEU A 145 3.85 -0.35 -19.46
N PRO A 146 2.87 -0.01 -18.58
CA PRO A 146 1.84 0.92 -18.92
C PRO A 146 2.40 2.33 -19.19
N PRO A 147 1.77 3.09 -20.09
CA PRO A 147 2.11 4.50 -20.27
C PRO A 147 2.01 5.29 -18.96
N GLU A 148 2.82 6.35 -18.86
CA GLU A 148 2.76 7.26 -17.72
C GLU A 148 1.34 7.84 -17.55
N GLY A 149 0.86 7.89 -16.30
CA GLY A 149 -0.48 8.35 -15.96
C GLY A 149 -1.61 7.34 -16.18
N GLU A 150 -1.31 6.15 -16.70
CA GLU A 150 -2.28 5.06 -16.78
C GLU A 150 -2.19 4.16 -15.54
N VAL A 151 -3.36 3.68 -15.11
CA VAL A 151 -3.48 2.73 -13.99
C VAL A 151 -3.58 1.32 -14.53
N PHE A 152 -2.83 0.40 -13.96
CA PHE A 152 -2.88 -1.01 -14.30
C PHE A 152 -3.08 -1.86 -13.05
N ALA A 153 -3.64 -3.06 -13.23
CA ALA A 153 -3.85 -4.02 -12.17
C ALA A 153 -2.79 -5.12 -12.22
N VAL A 154 -2.29 -5.51 -11.06
CA VAL A 154 -1.35 -6.61 -10.90
C VAL A 154 -1.71 -7.45 -9.67
N SER A 155 -1.61 -8.77 -9.78
CA SER A 155 -1.80 -9.69 -8.65
C SER A 155 -0.43 -10.14 -8.16
N VAL A 156 -0.15 -9.92 -6.89
CA VAL A 156 1.13 -10.27 -6.27
C VAL A 156 0.92 -11.36 -5.23
N PRO A 157 1.44 -12.58 -5.46
CA PRO A 157 1.47 -13.63 -4.45
C PRO A 157 2.53 -13.32 -3.40
N GLY A 158 2.19 -13.52 -2.14
CA GLY A 158 3.10 -13.20 -1.04
C GLY A 158 2.66 -13.80 0.28
N THR A 159 3.48 -13.60 1.29
CA THR A 159 3.18 -13.97 2.68
C THR A 159 2.81 -12.71 3.44
N LEU A 160 1.58 -12.66 3.96
CA LEU A 160 1.12 -11.66 4.92
C LEU A 160 1.36 -12.18 6.32
N THR A 161 2.01 -11.37 7.16
CA THR A 161 2.22 -11.66 8.59
C THR A 161 1.57 -10.58 9.44
N ILE A 162 0.67 -11.00 10.32
CA ILE A 162 0.05 -10.15 11.34
C ILE A 162 0.21 -10.87 12.68
N LYS A 163 0.70 -10.16 13.72
CA LYS A 163 1.13 -10.77 14.97
C LYS A 163 2.26 -11.79 14.71
N ASP A 164 2.07 -13.03 15.12
CA ASP A 164 2.98 -14.16 14.91
C ASP A 164 2.44 -15.18 13.89
N VAL A 165 1.36 -14.81 13.18
CA VAL A 165 0.71 -15.67 12.19
C VAL A 165 1.08 -15.19 10.79
N SER A 166 1.63 -16.10 9.98
CA SER A 166 1.96 -15.86 8.57
C SER A 166 1.10 -16.72 7.67
N ARG A 167 0.57 -16.15 6.59
CA ARG A 167 -0.25 -16.85 5.59
C ARG A 167 0.13 -16.44 4.20
N ASP A 168 0.12 -17.40 3.29
CA ASP A 168 0.26 -17.13 1.87
C ASP A 168 -1.06 -16.58 1.33
N VAL A 169 -0.97 -15.44 0.67
CA VAL A 169 -2.10 -14.72 0.10
C VAL A 169 -1.75 -14.22 -1.30
N VAL A 170 -2.76 -13.88 -2.08
CA VAL A 170 -2.59 -13.12 -3.32
C VAL A 170 -3.29 -11.79 -3.14
N VAL A 171 -2.56 -10.69 -3.30
CA VAL A 171 -3.12 -9.34 -3.22
C VAL A 171 -3.27 -8.77 -4.64
N ASP A 172 -4.45 -8.24 -4.93
CA ASP A 172 -4.70 -7.51 -6.16
C ASP A 172 -4.42 -6.03 -5.92
N LEU A 173 -3.52 -5.47 -6.71
CA LEU A 173 -3.04 -4.10 -6.63
C LEU A 173 -3.45 -3.33 -7.88
N GLU A 174 -3.76 -2.05 -7.71
CA GLU A 174 -3.79 -1.08 -8.79
C GLU A 174 -2.58 -0.17 -8.64
N ALA A 175 -1.79 -0.01 -9.69
CA ALA A 175 -0.61 0.84 -9.70
C ALA A 175 -0.69 1.89 -10.80
N GLY A 176 -0.18 3.09 -10.50
CA GLY A 176 -0.06 4.18 -11.47
C GLY A 176 1.27 4.89 -11.29
N ARG A 177 1.90 5.28 -12.42
CA ARG A 177 3.17 6.00 -12.43
C ARG A 177 2.99 7.43 -12.91
N GLY A 178 3.68 8.37 -12.26
CA GLY A 178 3.81 9.76 -12.69
C GLY A 178 5.21 10.29 -12.38
N GLY A 179 6.05 10.44 -13.40
CA GLY A 179 7.47 10.78 -13.21
C GLY A 179 8.18 9.72 -12.37
N ASP A 180 8.88 10.19 -11.34
CA ASP A 180 9.69 9.36 -10.42
C ASP A 180 8.87 8.79 -9.26
N THR A 181 7.54 8.87 -9.35
CA THR A 181 6.62 8.38 -8.31
C THR A 181 5.73 7.28 -8.87
N VAL A 182 5.60 6.22 -8.10
CA VAL A 182 4.60 5.16 -8.32
C VAL A 182 3.66 5.15 -7.11
N VAL A 183 2.35 5.16 -7.36
CA VAL A 183 1.35 4.92 -6.32
C VAL A 183 0.76 3.54 -6.50
N VAL A 184 0.67 2.79 -5.40
CA VAL A 184 0.04 1.48 -5.35
C VAL A 184 -1.11 1.53 -4.37
N VAL A 185 -2.30 1.14 -4.82
CA VAL A 185 -3.49 1.08 -4.00
C VAL A 185 -4.11 -0.31 -4.05
N GLY A 186 -4.81 -0.68 -2.99
CA GLY A 186 -5.54 -1.94 -2.98
C GLY A 186 -6.36 -2.13 -1.72
N THR A 187 -7.16 -3.19 -1.77
CA THR A 187 -7.94 -3.68 -0.63
C THR A 187 -7.92 -5.20 -0.62
N TRP A 188 -7.97 -5.78 0.57
CA TRP A 188 -8.00 -7.22 0.73
C TRP A 188 -8.93 -7.62 1.88
N PRO A 189 -9.91 -8.54 1.66
CA PRO A 189 -10.80 -9.00 2.72
C PRO A 189 -10.04 -9.87 3.72
N ILE A 190 -10.23 -9.64 5.02
CA ILE A 190 -9.60 -10.39 6.09
C ILE A 190 -10.65 -11.02 7.02
N GLU A 191 -10.45 -12.31 7.33
CA GLU A 191 -11.15 -13.01 8.40
C GLU A 191 -10.23 -13.01 9.63
N PHE A 192 -10.66 -12.39 10.73
CA PHE A 192 -9.77 -12.14 11.88
C PHE A 192 -9.32 -13.44 12.57
N ALA A 193 -10.16 -14.47 12.56
CA ALA A 193 -9.81 -15.77 13.10
C ALA A 193 -8.61 -16.41 12.40
N ASP A 194 -8.34 -16.03 11.16
CA ASP A 194 -7.18 -16.53 10.41
C ASP A 194 -5.84 -16.05 10.97
N TRP A 195 -5.82 -14.94 11.72
CA TRP A 195 -4.64 -14.36 12.38
C TRP A 195 -4.73 -14.36 13.90
N ASP A 196 -5.54 -15.24 14.49
CA ASP A 196 -5.74 -15.30 15.95
C ASP A 196 -6.08 -13.93 16.55
N ILE A 197 -6.91 -13.17 15.83
CA ILE A 197 -7.40 -11.86 16.26
C ILE A 197 -8.79 -12.03 16.85
N GLU A 198 -8.91 -11.78 18.15
CA GLU A 198 -10.19 -11.81 18.87
C GLU A 198 -10.74 -10.38 19.00
N MET A 199 -11.99 -10.19 18.58
CA MET A 199 -12.60 -8.85 18.63
C MET A 199 -12.77 -8.37 20.07
N PRO A 200 -12.37 -7.13 20.38
CA PRO A 200 -12.52 -6.60 21.73
C PRO A 200 -13.98 -6.33 22.05
N SER A 201 -14.37 -6.55 23.29
CA SER A 201 -15.66 -6.13 23.82
C SER A 201 -15.54 -4.84 24.60
N ALA A 202 -16.52 -3.92 24.47
CA ALA A 202 -16.62 -2.69 25.26
C ALA A 202 -18.10 -2.41 25.59
N PRO A 203 -18.38 -1.68 26.68
CA PRO A 203 -19.78 -1.47 27.13
C PRO A 203 -20.69 -0.79 26.10
N ILE A 204 -20.12 0.01 25.19
CA ILE A 204 -20.88 0.71 24.14
C ILE A 204 -20.88 -0.07 22.80
N VAL A 205 -20.15 -1.18 22.70
CA VAL A 205 -20.08 -2.00 21.50
C VAL A 205 -21.08 -3.14 21.63
N VAL A 206 -22.11 -3.11 20.78
CA VAL A 206 -23.12 -4.17 20.71
C VAL A 206 -22.56 -5.37 19.95
N SER A 207 -21.89 -5.12 18.82
CA SER A 207 -21.20 -6.14 18.03
C SER A 207 -20.11 -5.53 17.16
N VAL A 208 -19.11 -6.32 16.85
CA VAL A 208 -18.08 -6.06 15.81
C VAL A 208 -18.13 -7.26 14.88
N GLU A 209 -18.04 -7.03 13.58
CA GLU A 209 -17.91 -8.13 12.62
C GLU A 209 -16.58 -8.88 12.85
N ASP A 210 -16.58 -10.18 12.60
CA ASP A 210 -15.40 -11.07 12.72
C ASP A 210 -14.49 -11.03 11.49
N ASN A 211 -14.79 -10.13 10.57
CA ASN A 211 -14.08 -9.88 9.33
C ASN A 211 -13.95 -8.38 9.07
N GLY A 212 -13.14 -8.04 8.08
CA GLY A 212 -12.94 -6.66 7.69
C GLY A 212 -12.27 -6.55 6.32
N VAL A 213 -11.79 -5.36 6.04
CA VAL A 213 -11.04 -5.07 4.82
C VAL A 213 -9.75 -4.37 5.20
N LEU A 214 -8.61 -4.95 4.82
CA LEU A 214 -7.35 -4.25 4.80
C LEU A 214 -7.36 -3.29 3.61
N GLU A 215 -6.82 -2.08 3.79
CA GLU A 215 -6.68 -1.09 2.73
C GLU A 215 -5.29 -0.48 2.78
N TRP A 216 -4.77 -0.10 1.62
CA TRP A 216 -3.49 0.61 1.52
C TRP A 216 -3.46 1.56 0.34
N GLN A 217 -2.68 2.60 0.52
CA GLN A 217 -2.18 3.51 -0.49
C GLN A 217 -0.72 3.76 -0.16
N VAL A 218 0.19 3.37 -1.05
CA VAL A 218 1.62 3.48 -0.81
C VAL A 218 2.27 4.16 -1.99
N PHE A 219 2.99 5.23 -1.73
CA PHE A 219 3.82 5.91 -2.70
C PHE A 219 5.23 5.36 -2.63
N PHE A 220 5.83 5.19 -3.79
CA PHE A 220 7.22 4.79 -3.96
C PHE A 220 7.94 5.81 -4.83
N THR A 221 9.20 6.08 -4.50
CA THR A 221 10.12 6.91 -5.30
C THR A 221 11.36 6.10 -5.64
N ASN A 222 11.94 6.35 -6.83
CA ASN A 222 13.17 5.70 -7.23
C ASN A 222 14.37 6.51 -6.70
N ALA A 223 15.17 5.89 -5.83
CA ALA A 223 16.36 6.52 -5.25
C ALA A 223 17.50 6.76 -6.26
N GLY A 224 17.38 6.21 -7.50
CA GLY A 224 18.41 6.33 -8.52
C GLY A 224 18.56 7.75 -9.11
N ASP A 225 17.48 8.54 -9.14
CA ASP A 225 17.49 9.87 -9.75
C ASP A 225 17.90 11.00 -8.77
N MET A 226 17.81 10.78 -7.46
CA MET A 226 18.20 11.79 -6.46
C MET A 226 19.72 11.98 -6.32
N ALA A 227 20.54 11.06 -6.87
CA ALA A 227 22.00 11.13 -6.77
C ALA A 227 22.66 11.98 -7.89
N GLU A 228 21.94 12.31 -8.96
CA GLU A 228 22.51 13.09 -10.07
C GLU A 228 22.29 14.61 -9.93
N ASP A 229 21.22 15.03 -9.25
CA ASP A 229 20.91 16.46 -9.08
C ASP A 229 21.77 17.17 -8.00
N ASP A 230 22.23 16.44 -6.98
CA ASP A 230 23.09 17.01 -5.91
C ASP A 230 24.57 17.17 -6.33
N MET A 231 25.00 16.54 -7.44
CA MET A 231 26.39 16.67 -7.94
C MET A 231 26.57 17.78 -8.98
N ALA A 232 25.50 18.39 -9.47
CA ALA A 232 25.57 19.40 -10.52
C ALA A 232 25.75 20.84 -10.00
N GLU A 233 25.53 21.10 -8.72
CA GLU A 233 25.63 22.46 -8.15
C GLU A 233 27.00 22.81 -7.51
N ASP A 234 27.88 21.82 -7.27
CA ASP A 234 29.13 22.06 -6.54
C ASP A 234 30.36 22.37 -7.45
N ASP A 235 30.21 22.31 -8.79
CA ASP A 235 31.33 22.49 -9.74
C ASP A 235 31.40 23.89 -10.37
N MET A 236 30.57 24.85 -9.94
CA MET A 236 30.57 26.23 -10.50
C MET A 236 31.07 27.31 -9.56
N ALA A 237 31.64 26.99 -8.39
CA ALA A 237 32.03 28.00 -7.38
C ALA A 237 33.54 28.24 -7.23
N GLU A 238 34.43 27.67 -8.05
CA GLU A 238 35.89 27.81 -7.86
C GLU A 238 36.65 28.56 -8.95
N ASP A 239 36.04 29.36 -9.83
CA ASP A 239 36.83 30.07 -10.90
C ASP A 239 36.75 31.61 -10.89
N GLU A 240 36.47 32.26 -9.76
CA GLU A 240 36.56 33.75 -9.66
C GLU A 240 37.45 34.28 -8.53
N ALA A 241 38.58 33.68 -8.25
CA ALA A 241 39.53 34.27 -7.27
C ALA A 241 41.01 34.15 -7.70
N SER A 242 41.35 34.54 -8.95
CA SER A 242 42.77 34.83 -9.27
C SER A 242 42.92 35.81 -10.44
N GLU A 243 42.57 37.07 -10.23
CA GLU A 243 43.21 38.22 -10.94
C GLU A 243 42.97 39.49 -10.13
N GLY A 244 44.03 39.91 -9.42
CA GLY A 244 44.04 41.19 -8.70
C GLY A 244 45.37 41.44 -8.03
#